data_ed0be158882f6cbfdc3deb094feaa907
#
_entry.id   ed0be158882f6cbfdc3deb094feaa907
#
_cell.length_a   1.000
_cell.length_b   1.000
_cell.length_c   1.000
_cell.angle_alpha   90.00
_cell.angle_beta   90.00
_cell.angle_gamma   90.00
#
_symmetry.space_group_name_H-M   'P 1'
#
loop_
_entity.id
_entity.type
_entity.pdbx_description
1 polymer ?
#
loop_
_entity_poly.entity_id
_entity_poly.type
_entity_poly.pdbx_seq_one_letter_code
_entity_poly.pdbx_strand_id
1 'polypeptide(L)'
;MASLNEIPGMLGRENAAHLLRRATFGPTLPDIDQFAGYTASQALDRLLEESGEDPAPPLDPSTGQTWVDPTGVEGPPKAGSGNSEQDELFGYFQSWHMDVMRRSLPTLKERITWFLHTHLPARWTEILSSEAIYYQNRLYRHYAVGSFRELFLSRLFSNSHPED
;
A
#
# COMPACT_ATOMS: atom_id res chain seq x y z
N MET A 1 4.76 -33.39 -10.88
CA MET A 1 4.74 -32.30 -9.88
C MET A 1 5.77 -31.28 -10.31
N ALA A 2 5.40 -29.99 -10.35
CA ALA A 2 6.38 -28.95 -10.61
C ALA A 2 7.39 -28.93 -9.45
N SER A 3 8.69 -28.86 -9.78
CA SER A 3 9.74 -28.73 -8.78
C SER A 3 9.63 -27.35 -8.11
N LEU A 4 9.66 -27.31 -6.78
CA LEU A 4 9.79 -26.07 -6.00
C LEU A 4 11.26 -25.65 -5.82
N ASN A 5 12.16 -26.21 -6.59
CA ASN A 5 13.57 -25.86 -6.53
C ASN A 5 13.78 -24.45 -7.10
N GLU A 6 14.68 -23.73 -6.47
CA GLU A 6 15.09 -22.41 -6.95
C GLU A 6 15.65 -22.51 -8.39
N ILE A 7 15.34 -21.51 -9.20
CA ILE A 7 15.88 -21.39 -10.56
C ILE A 7 17.40 -21.19 -10.45
N PRO A 8 18.21 -22.10 -11.03
CA PRO A 8 19.66 -21.95 -10.93
C PRO A 8 20.18 -20.81 -11.79
N GLY A 9 21.08 -20.00 -11.23
CA GLY A 9 21.70 -18.88 -11.94
C GLY A 9 20.86 -17.62 -11.99
N MET A 10 21.09 -16.80 -13.00
CA MET A 10 20.34 -15.52 -13.20
C MET A 10 18.95 -15.79 -13.76
N LEU A 11 17.99 -14.95 -13.39
CA LEU A 11 16.59 -15.09 -13.82
C LEU A 11 16.42 -15.03 -15.34
N GLY A 12 17.16 -14.13 -16.02
CA GLY A 12 16.89 -13.79 -17.41
C GLY A 12 15.61 -12.94 -17.57
N ARG A 13 15.43 -12.36 -18.75
CA ARG A 13 14.34 -11.39 -19.00
C ARG A 13 12.93 -11.99 -18.85
N GLU A 14 12.74 -13.24 -19.25
CA GLU A 14 11.43 -13.89 -19.22
C GLU A 14 10.96 -14.12 -17.77
N ASN A 15 11.81 -14.73 -16.93
CA ASN A 15 11.47 -14.98 -15.52
C ASN A 15 11.41 -13.68 -14.72
N ALA A 16 12.27 -12.70 -14.98
CA ALA A 16 12.22 -11.38 -14.36
C ALA A 16 10.90 -10.67 -14.70
N ALA A 17 10.48 -10.66 -15.96
CA ALA A 17 9.21 -10.10 -16.37
C ALA A 17 8.01 -10.83 -15.74
N HIS A 18 8.07 -12.15 -15.65
CA HIS A 18 7.02 -12.94 -14.98
C HIS A 18 6.92 -12.59 -13.49
N LEU A 19 8.06 -12.59 -12.78
CA LEU A 19 8.13 -12.25 -11.37
C LEU A 19 7.58 -10.85 -11.09
N LEU A 20 8.07 -9.85 -11.81
CA LEU A 20 7.68 -8.46 -11.60
C LEU A 20 6.21 -8.20 -11.91
N ARG A 21 5.63 -8.83 -12.95
CA ARG A 21 4.18 -8.71 -13.23
C ARG A 21 3.32 -9.29 -12.10
N ARG A 22 3.82 -10.28 -11.38
CA ARG A 22 3.12 -10.87 -10.23
C ARG A 22 3.31 -10.07 -8.95
N ALA A 23 4.50 -9.52 -8.75
CA ALA A 23 4.90 -8.86 -7.52
C ALA A 23 4.62 -7.34 -7.49
N THR A 24 4.43 -6.69 -8.66
CA THR A 24 4.26 -5.23 -8.77
C THR A 24 3.05 -4.85 -9.63
N PHE A 25 2.73 -3.57 -9.74
CA PHE A 25 1.62 -3.06 -10.55
C PHE A 25 1.99 -2.69 -12.00
N GLY A 26 3.23 -2.81 -12.38
CA GLY A 26 3.65 -2.57 -13.76
C GLY A 26 5.14 -2.31 -13.87
N PRO A 27 5.93 -3.37 -14.12
CA PRO A 27 7.36 -3.21 -14.30
C PRO A 27 7.65 -2.44 -15.60
N THR A 28 8.62 -1.56 -15.55
CA THR A 28 9.18 -0.92 -16.73
C THR A 28 10.21 -1.85 -17.41
N LEU A 29 10.58 -1.54 -18.65
CA LEU A 29 11.65 -2.31 -19.32
C LEU A 29 12.99 -2.23 -18.56
N PRO A 30 13.42 -1.08 -18.04
CA PRO A 30 14.60 -1.00 -17.18
C PRO A 30 14.53 -1.90 -15.94
N ASP A 31 13.36 -1.99 -15.28
CA ASP A 31 13.19 -2.88 -14.12
C ASP A 31 13.39 -4.35 -14.52
N ILE A 32 12.80 -4.75 -15.65
CA ILE A 32 12.95 -6.11 -16.17
C ILE A 32 14.41 -6.42 -16.49
N ASP A 33 15.12 -5.49 -17.13
CA ASP A 33 16.53 -5.66 -17.48
C ASP A 33 17.42 -5.74 -16.24
N GLN A 34 17.13 -4.94 -15.22
CA GLN A 34 17.83 -5.00 -13.93
C GLN A 34 17.61 -6.35 -13.25
N PHE A 35 16.37 -6.77 -13.12
CA PHE A 35 16.01 -8.04 -12.45
C PHE A 35 16.47 -9.27 -13.23
N ALA A 36 16.62 -9.18 -14.53
CA ALA A 36 17.17 -10.25 -15.36
C ALA A 36 18.61 -10.64 -14.97
N GLY A 37 19.37 -9.69 -14.41
CA GLY A 37 20.73 -9.91 -13.90
C GLY A 37 20.81 -10.42 -12.47
N TYR A 38 19.69 -10.61 -11.78
CA TYR A 38 19.65 -11.12 -10.40
C TYR A 38 19.44 -12.63 -10.38
N THR A 39 19.94 -13.27 -9.32
CA THR A 39 19.49 -14.62 -8.95
C THR A 39 18.08 -14.53 -8.33
N ALA A 40 17.40 -15.66 -8.18
CA ALA A 40 16.07 -15.69 -7.54
C ALA A 40 16.11 -15.12 -6.11
N SER A 41 17.14 -15.44 -5.33
CA SER A 41 17.33 -14.91 -3.97
C SER A 41 17.54 -13.39 -3.99
N GLN A 42 18.43 -12.87 -4.82
CA GLN A 42 18.68 -11.43 -4.94
C GLN A 42 17.44 -10.65 -5.39
N ALA A 43 16.66 -11.23 -6.31
CA ALA A 43 15.41 -10.62 -6.76
C ALA A 43 14.36 -10.57 -5.63
N LEU A 44 14.28 -11.64 -4.81
CA LEU A 44 13.41 -11.66 -3.64
C LEU A 44 13.83 -10.64 -2.60
N ASP A 45 15.12 -10.58 -2.25
CA ASP A 45 15.65 -9.60 -1.30
C ASP A 45 15.32 -8.18 -1.77
N ARG A 46 15.49 -7.89 -3.06
CA ARG A 46 15.16 -6.58 -3.65
C ARG A 46 13.67 -6.24 -3.59
N LEU A 47 12.79 -7.22 -3.80
CA LEU A 47 11.33 -7.04 -3.71
C LEU A 47 10.84 -6.83 -2.28
N LEU A 48 11.52 -7.42 -1.29
CA LEU A 48 11.20 -7.33 0.13
C LEU A 48 11.91 -6.16 0.82
N GLU A 49 12.85 -5.50 0.14
CA GLU A 49 13.55 -4.35 0.68
C GLU A 49 12.54 -3.25 1.04
N GLU A 50 12.61 -2.77 2.28
CA GLU A 50 11.85 -1.58 2.69
C GLU A 50 12.45 -0.37 1.97
N SER A 51 11.86 -0.05 0.83
CA SER A 51 12.35 1.02 -0.01
C SER A 51 11.68 2.33 0.34
N GLY A 52 12.43 3.20 0.98
CA GLY A 52 12.14 4.62 1.00
C GLY A 52 11.11 5.09 2.02
N GLU A 53 10.93 6.38 2.04
CA GLU A 53 9.93 7.07 2.83
C GLU A 53 8.51 6.69 2.37
N ASP A 54 7.58 6.73 3.30
CA ASP A 54 6.16 6.60 2.94
C ASP A 54 5.78 7.72 1.92
N PRO A 55 4.91 7.43 0.96
CA PRO A 55 4.48 8.44 0.01
C PRO A 55 3.84 9.62 0.74
N ALA A 56 4.10 10.83 0.24
CA ALA A 56 3.46 12.03 0.75
C ALA A 56 1.93 11.86 0.77
N PRO A 57 1.24 12.40 1.78
CA PRO A 57 -0.21 12.27 1.89
C PRO A 57 -0.93 12.86 0.67
N PRO A 58 -2.17 12.42 0.41
CA PRO A 58 -2.97 12.98 -0.68
C PRO A 58 -3.25 14.47 -0.48
N LEU A 59 -3.36 15.20 -1.57
CA LEU A 59 -3.66 16.62 -1.57
C LEU A 59 -5.05 16.86 -2.17
N ASP A 60 -5.74 17.86 -1.65
CA ASP A 60 -6.90 18.43 -2.29
C ASP A 60 -6.43 19.27 -3.51
N PRO A 61 -6.85 18.93 -4.72
CA PRO A 61 -6.42 19.64 -5.93
C PRO A 61 -6.82 21.12 -5.97
N SER A 62 -7.87 21.52 -5.24
CA SER A 62 -8.37 22.89 -5.22
C SER A 62 -7.53 23.82 -4.33
N THR A 63 -7.01 23.28 -3.23
CA THR A 63 -6.22 24.02 -2.24
C THR A 63 -4.73 23.76 -2.31
N GLY A 64 -4.34 22.61 -2.90
CA GLY A 64 -2.96 22.11 -2.90
C GLY A 64 -2.45 21.65 -1.53
N GLN A 65 -3.35 21.53 -0.55
CA GLN A 65 -3.01 21.10 0.81
C GLN A 65 -3.60 19.74 1.14
N THR A 66 -2.99 19.05 2.11
CA THR A 66 -3.54 17.79 2.60
C THR A 66 -4.68 18.04 3.58
N TRP A 67 -5.70 17.17 3.52
CA TRP A 67 -6.77 17.13 4.53
C TRP A 67 -6.46 16.13 5.66
N VAL A 68 -5.37 15.40 5.53
CA VAL A 68 -4.96 14.39 6.51
C VAL A 68 -4.21 15.06 7.64
N ASP A 69 -4.59 14.79 8.88
CA ASP A 69 -3.86 15.26 10.04
C ASP A 69 -2.48 14.57 10.13
N PRO A 70 -1.37 15.33 10.08
CA PRO A 70 -0.04 14.73 10.16
C PRO A 70 0.26 14.08 11.52
N THR A 71 -0.47 14.42 12.57
CA THR A 71 -0.26 13.88 13.92
C THR A 71 -0.81 12.47 14.09
N GLY A 72 -1.68 12.01 13.18
CA GLY A 72 -2.30 10.70 13.25
C GLY A 72 -3.28 10.53 14.41
N VAL A 73 -3.57 11.59 15.12
CA VAL A 73 -4.65 11.62 16.10
C VAL A 73 -5.94 11.81 15.31
N GLU A 74 -6.72 10.75 15.19
CA GLU A 74 -8.07 10.86 14.64
C GLU A 74 -8.84 11.89 15.48
N GLY A 75 -9.00 13.10 14.92
CA GLY A 75 -10.07 13.96 15.38
C GLY A 75 -11.38 13.21 15.08
N PRO A 76 -12.44 13.41 15.89
CA PRO A 76 -13.73 12.87 15.55
C PRO A 76 -14.03 13.27 14.09
N PRO A 77 -14.57 12.36 13.26
CA PRO A 77 -14.96 12.71 11.90
C PRO A 77 -15.73 14.03 11.99
N LYS A 78 -15.33 15.03 11.23
CA LYS A 78 -15.97 16.36 11.28
C LYS A 78 -17.47 16.15 11.01
N ALA A 79 -18.21 15.90 12.09
CA ALA A 79 -19.64 15.71 12.05
C ALA A 79 -20.22 17.01 11.51
N GLY A 80 -20.71 16.99 10.28
CA GLY A 80 -21.32 18.16 9.67
C GLY A 80 -20.90 18.49 8.25
N SER A 81 -19.78 17.97 7.76
CA SER A 81 -19.55 17.97 6.31
C SER A 81 -20.52 16.96 5.70
N GLY A 82 -21.39 17.42 4.82
CA GLY A 82 -22.34 16.54 4.14
C GLY A 82 -21.59 15.40 3.42
N ASN A 83 -22.27 14.29 3.17
CA ASN A 83 -21.69 13.11 2.48
C ASN A 83 -20.90 13.48 1.21
N SER A 84 -21.26 14.56 0.52
CA SER A 84 -20.60 15.04 -0.70
C SER A 84 -19.14 15.44 -0.52
N GLU A 85 -18.76 16.10 0.58
CA GLU A 85 -17.37 16.50 0.83
C GLU A 85 -16.50 15.27 1.10
N GLN A 86 -16.98 14.37 1.92
CA GLN A 86 -16.25 13.12 2.22
C GLN A 86 -16.15 12.20 1.00
N ASP A 87 -17.16 12.18 0.14
CA ASP A 87 -17.13 11.42 -1.13
C ASP A 87 -16.08 12.01 -2.08
N GLU A 88 -15.94 13.33 -2.12
CA GLU A 88 -14.92 14.01 -2.92
C GLU A 88 -13.51 13.70 -2.40
N LEU A 89 -13.27 13.84 -1.10
CA LEU A 89 -11.99 13.50 -0.45
C LEU A 89 -11.63 12.01 -0.63
N PHE A 90 -12.64 11.14 -0.60
CA PHE A 90 -12.43 9.72 -0.89
C PHE A 90 -12.01 9.50 -2.36
N GLY A 91 -12.58 10.25 -3.29
CA GLY A 91 -12.15 10.27 -4.70
C GLY A 91 -10.69 10.70 -4.86
N TYR A 92 -10.25 11.71 -4.10
CA TYR A 92 -8.85 12.14 -4.09
C TYR A 92 -7.92 11.07 -3.49
N PHE A 93 -8.35 10.42 -2.40
CA PHE A 93 -7.62 9.27 -1.85
C PHE A 93 -7.47 8.14 -2.87
N GLN A 94 -8.54 7.78 -3.58
CA GLN A 94 -8.48 6.73 -4.60
C GLN A 94 -7.49 7.08 -5.71
N SER A 95 -7.55 8.33 -6.21
CA SER A 95 -6.66 8.82 -7.25
C SER A 95 -5.20 8.83 -6.80
N TRP A 96 -4.94 9.30 -5.58
CA TRP A 96 -3.62 9.26 -4.95
C TRP A 96 -3.10 7.83 -4.80
N HIS A 97 -3.93 6.90 -4.30
CA HIS A 97 -3.50 5.50 -4.11
C HIS A 97 -3.16 4.83 -5.44
N MET A 98 -3.94 5.08 -6.49
CA MET A 98 -3.64 4.60 -7.84
C MET A 98 -2.33 5.18 -8.38
N ASP A 99 -2.05 6.46 -8.14
CA ASP A 99 -0.80 7.09 -8.56
C ASP A 99 0.41 6.54 -7.80
N VAL A 100 0.27 6.30 -6.49
CA VAL A 100 1.30 5.63 -5.67
C VAL A 100 1.60 4.24 -6.23
N MET A 101 0.59 3.41 -6.50
CA MET A 101 0.79 2.08 -7.10
C MET A 101 1.49 2.15 -8.47
N ARG A 102 1.16 3.16 -9.29
CA ARG A 102 1.73 3.35 -10.62
C ARG A 102 3.19 3.81 -10.58
N ARG A 103 3.56 4.62 -9.58
CA ARG A 103 4.91 5.21 -9.44
C ARG A 103 5.83 4.43 -8.51
N SER A 104 5.31 3.41 -7.81
CA SER A 104 6.12 2.66 -6.86
C SER A 104 7.32 2.00 -7.54
N LEU A 105 8.41 1.96 -6.80
CA LEU A 105 9.57 1.13 -7.15
C LEU A 105 9.14 -0.34 -7.23
N PRO A 106 9.92 -1.21 -7.91
CA PRO A 106 9.60 -2.63 -8.00
C PRO A 106 9.79 -3.34 -6.66
N THR A 107 8.84 -3.10 -5.73
CA THR A 107 8.75 -3.74 -4.42
C THR A 107 7.42 -4.46 -4.26
N LEU A 108 7.38 -5.42 -3.36
CA LEU A 108 6.16 -6.17 -3.05
C LEU A 108 5.18 -5.35 -2.18
N LYS A 109 5.65 -4.28 -1.54
CA LYS A 109 4.92 -3.48 -0.55
C LYS A 109 3.54 -3.03 -1.05
N GLU A 110 3.48 -2.40 -2.23
CA GLU A 110 2.21 -1.89 -2.78
C GLU A 110 1.24 -3.03 -3.13
N ARG A 111 1.76 -4.13 -3.64
CA ARG A 111 0.94 -5.30 -3.99
C ARG A 111 0.29 -5.93 -2.76
N ILE A 112 1.04 -6.05 -1.66
CA ILE A 112 0.51 -6.57 -0.40
C ILE A 112 -0.43 -5.55 0.26
N THR A 113 -0.13 -4.26 0.22
CA THR A 113 -1.04 -3.22 0.71
C THR A 113 -2.41 -3.31 0.01
N TRP A 114 -2.42 -3.44 -1.32
CA TRP A 114 -3.66 -3.67 -2.08
C TRP A 114 -4.36 -4.98 -1.70
N PHE A 115 -3.58 -6.06 -1.55
CA PHE A 115 -4.12 -7.35 -1.09
C PHE A 115 -4.81 -7.22 0.26
N LEU A 116 -4.20 -6.52 1.22
CA LEU A 116 -4.79 -6.29 2.55
C LEU A 116 -6.08 -5.47 2.46
N HIS A 117 -6.16 -4.47 1.60
CA HIS A 117 -7.39 -3.71 1.36
C HIS A 117 -8.54 -4.59 0.83
N THR A 118 -8.23 -5.61 0.03
CA THR A 118 -9.26 -6.51 -0.50
C THR A 118 -9.67 -7.61 0.48
N HIS A 119 -8.80 -7.99 1.41
CA HIS A 119 -9.05 -9.07 2.39
C HIS A 119 -9.55 -8.57 3.73
N LEU A 120 -9.18 -7.36 4.12
CA LEU A 120 -9.61 -6.69 5.34
C LEU A 120 -10.28 -5.35 4.97
N PRO A 121 -11.36 -5.39 4.19
CA PRO A 121 -11.95 -4.16 3.67
C PRO A 121 -12.56 -3.33 4.78
N ALA A 122 -12.44 -2.02 4.65
CA ALA A 122 -13.26 -1.05 5.32
C ALA A 122 -14.36 -0.59 4.36
N ARG A 123 -15.59 -0.64 4.78
CA ARG A 123 -16.72 -0.18 3.95
C ARG A 123 -16.85 1.33 4.04
N TRP A 124 -16.66 1.99 2.91
CA TRP A 124 -16.84 3.45 2.82
C TRP A 124 -18.18 3.92 3.38
N THR A 125 -19.27 3.24 3.03
CA THR A 125 -20.63 3.56 3.48
C THR A 125 -20.87 3.47 4.99
N GLU A 126 -19.97 2.81 5.71
CA GLU A 126 -20.06 2.66 7.17
C GLU A 126 -19.10 3.60 7.89
N ILE A 127 -17.92 3.86 7.30
CA ILE A 127 -16.88 4.67 7.93
C ILE A 127 -17.10 6.15 7.67
N LEU A 128 -17.45 6.52 6.43
CA LEU A 128 -17.69 7.90 5.99
C LEU A 128 -16.57 8.90 6.38
N SER A 129 -15.33 8.42 6.50
CA SER A 129 -14.15 9.21 6.82
C SER A 129 -13.01 8.86 5.88
N SER A 130 -12.67 9.78 5.00
CA SER A 130 -11.57 9.65 4.04
C SER A 130 -10.23 9.57 4.75
N GLU A 131 -10.10 10.25 5.88
CA GLU A 131 -8.92 10.23 6.72
C GLU A 131 -8.70 8.85 7.37
N ALA A 132 -9.76 8.22 7.91
CA ALA A 132 -9.68 6.87 8.46
C ALA A 132 -9.26 5.82 7.40
N ILE A 133 -9.74 5.95 6.16
CA ILE A 133 -9.31 5.09 5.04
C ILE A 133 -7.84 5.31 4.71
N TYR A 134 -7.37 6.55 4.75
CA TYR A 134 -5.95 6.85 4.55
C TYR A 134 -5.07 6.24 5.64
N TYR A 135 -5.44 6.38 6.92
CA TYR A 135 -4.68 5.75 8.02
C TYR A 135 -4.71 4.23 7.96
N GLN A 136 -5.82 3.63 7.54
CA GLN A 136 -5.86 2.21 7.26
C GLN A 136 -4.87 1.81 6.16
N ASN A 137 -4.76 2.61 5.09
CA ASN A 137 -3.77 2.38 4.04
C ASN A 137 -2.34 2.45 4.59
N ARG A 138 -2.03 3.48 5.41
CA ARG A 138 -0.72 3.60 6.06
C ARG A 138 -0.41 2.41 6.96
N LEU A 139 -1.37 1.96 7.75
CA LEU A 139 -1.22 0.78 8.61
C LEU A 139 -0.88 -0.47 7.79
N TYR A 140 -1.63 -0.70 6.71
CA TYR A 140 -1.38 -1.84 5.83
C TYR A 140 -0.01 -1.75 5.16
N ARG A 141 0.40 -0.56 4.74
CA ARG A 141 1.70 -0.30 4.15
C ARG A 141 2.85 -0.56 5.13
N HIS A 142 2.69 -0.15 6.37
CA HIS A 142 3.67 -0.39 7.44
C HIS A 142 3.90 -1.89 7.67
N TYR A 143 2.83 -2.69 7.66
CA TYR A 143 2.92 -4.12 7.90
C TYR A 143 2.99 -4.98 6.63
N ALA A 144 3.05 -4.38 5.44
CA ALA A 144 2.97 -5.11 4.17
C ALA A 144 4.04 -6.20 4.01
N VAL A 145 5.26 -5.94 4.45
CA VAL A 145 6.37 -6.90 4.43
C VAL A 145 6.78 -7.36 5.83
N GLY A 146 5.95 -7.04 6.83
CA GLY A 146 6.18 -7.34 8.24
C GLY A 146 5.29 -8.46 8.79
N SER A 147 4.97 -8.36 10.06
CA SER A 147 4.20 -9.35 10.82
C SER A 147 2.69 -9.14 10.68
N PHE A 148 2.01 -10.08 10.03
CA PHE A 148 0.52 -10.08 9.96
C PHE A 148 -0.13 -10.15 11.35
N ARG A 149 0.50 -10.83 12.32
CA ARG A 149 0.01 -10.89 13.70
C ARG A 149 -0.01 -9.50 14.33
N GLU A 150 1.05 -8.73 14.16
CA GLU A 150 1.14 -7.36 14.69
C GLU A 150 0.16 -6.42 14.01
N LEU A 151 -0.01 -6.53 12.69
CA LEU A 151 -1.06 -5.83 11.97
C LEU A 151 -2.44 -6.10 12.57
N PHE A 152 -2.76 -7.37 12.81
CA PHE A 152 -4.06 -7.76 13.34
C PHE A 152 -4.29 -7.23 14.76
N LEU A 153 -3.28 -7.32 15.62
CA LEU A 153 -3.34 -6.78 16.98
C LEU A 153 -3.49 -5.25 16.97
N SER A 154 -2.69 -4.54 16.16
CA SER A 154 -2.78 -3.08 16.04
C SER A 154 -4.18 -2.64 15.58
N ARG A 155 -4.79 -3.37 14.64
CA ARG A 155 -6.15 -3.08 14.17
C ARG A 155 -7.22 -3.30 15.23
N LEU A 156 -7.07 -4.32 16.08
CA LEU A 156 -8.01 -4.59 17.18
C LEU A 156 -7.90 -3.53 18.28
N PHE A 157 -6.69 -3.08 18.59
CA PHE A 157 -6.45 -2.15 19.70
C PHE A 157 -6.64 -0.69 19.32
N SER A 158 -6.52 -0.31 18.04
CA SER A 158 -6.82 1.07 17.61
C SER A 158 -8.32 1.39 17.65
N ASN A 159 -9.19 0.38 17.73
CA ASN A 159 -10.63 0.56 17.96
C ASN A 159 -11.02 0.54 19.45
N SER A 160 -10.08 0.29 20.35
CA SER A 160 -10.33 0.33 21.80
C SER A 160 -9.76 1.65 22.33
N HIS A 161 -10.55 2.74 22.24
CA HIS A 161 -10.36 3.81 23.22
C HIS A 161 -10.73 3.22 24.58
N PRO A 162 -9.84 3.18 25.57
CA PRO A 162 -10.29 3.09 26.94
C PRO A 162 -10.97 4.43 27.25
N GLU A 163 -12.28 4.42 27.35
CA GLU A 163 -12.96 5.41 28.16
C GLU A 163 -12.52 5.13 29.61
N ASP A 164 -11.61 5.97 30.13
CA ASP A 164 -11.43 6.28 31.57
C ASP A 164 -10.74 7.66 31.70
#